data_05b13b6f467458eef2635e9bcc4009e5
#
_entry.id   05b13b6f467458eef2635e9bcc4009e5
#
_cell.length_a   1.000
_cell.length_b   1.000
_cell.length_c   1.000
_cell.angle_alpha   90.00
_cell.angle_beta   90.00
_cell.angle_gamma   90.00
#
_symmetry.space_group_name_H-M   'P 1'
#
loop_
_entity.id
_entity.type
_entity.pdbx_description
1 polymer ?
#
loop_
_entity_poly.entity_id
_entity_poly.type
_entity_poly.pdbx_seq_one_letter_code
_entity_poly.pdbx_strand_id
1 'polypeptide(L)'
;MTTEQYRKRSGFSIFLSFFKPHRGLFFLDMACALVVSMIDLAYPIISRYAMRTLLPQSAYRTFFTIMLIVLAAYALRSVLYFIITYWGHTFGIRVEADIRAALFGHMQELGFEFFDRNRTGQLMSRMTTDLFEITELAHHGPEDLFISLVTIVGALTVMATIEWRLALVVAVMIPVFIAIIVSRRKAMREASRRVKKKTGAINADIESALSGIRTAKAFANEHVEEEKFDRSNDIYKTSKKMFHREMGIFMAVMEFFTSSLSVAVVTVGGLLIMKGQMDTVDLLTFTLYIASFVNPIRKLANFTELFSNGTAGFERFLEIMRTAPELHDALDALELTHVRGEIGVENVSFSYEDDPEVLHDVSLHVPAGKTVAIVGPSGGGKSTLCQLIPRFYDVTGGSITVDGHDVRSVTQESLRRSIGIVQQDVFLFADSILENIRYGKPGATMEEIVEAAKRAEIYDDIMAMPDGFDTYVGERGTLLSGGQKQRISIARIFLKNPPILILDEATSALDTLTEAKIQHAFDELAKNRTTLIIAHRLSTIRAAGEIVVIADGCIAERGTNEELLKKDGIYASLCRTQNLLA
;
A
#
# COMPACT_ATOMS: atom_id res chain seq x y z
N MET A 1 -0.33 -12.79 -13.70
CA MET A 1 0.35 -12.17 -14.87
C MET A 1 1.79 -11.92 -14.46
N THR A 2 2.77 -12.13 -15.36
CA THR A 2 4.19 -11.84 -15.08
C THR A 2 4.50 -10.35 -15.27
N THR A 3 5.58 -9.84 -14.66
CA THR A 3 6.05 -8.45 -14.82
C THR A 3 6.21 -8.06 -16.30
N GLU A 4 6.70 -8.96 -17.14
CA GLU A 4 6.82 -8.74 -18.58
C GLU A 4 5.45 -8.55 -19.25
N GLN A 5 4.42 -9.27 -18.82
CA GLN A 5 3.05 -9.09 -19.32
C GLN A 5 2.47 -7.74 -18.88
N TYR A 6 2.80 -7.26 -17.67
CA TYR A 6 2.41 -5.91 -17.22
C TYR A 6 3.13 -4.80 -18.01
N ARG A 7 4.37 -5.03 -18.45
CA ARG A 7 5.11 -4.06 -19.29
C ARG A 7 4.59 -3.98 -20.71
N LYS A 8 4.23 -5.12 -21.33
CA LYS A 8 3.82 -5.21 -22.75
C LYS A 8 2.36 -4.78 -23.00
N ARG A 9 1.48 -4.89 -22.01
CA ARG A 9 0.06 -4.61 -22.19
C ARG A 9 -0.28 -3.17 -21.85
N SER A 10 -1.32 -2.63 -22.55
CA SER A 10 -1.88 -1.33 -22.18
C SER A 10 -2.55 -1.40 -20.79
N GLY A 11 -2.48 -0.31 -20.04
CA GLY A 11 -3.11 -0.22 -18.71
C GLY A 11 -4.59 -0.58 -18.74
N PHE A 12 -5.33 -0.11 -19.75
CA PHE A 12 -6.74 -0.43 -19.91
C PHE A 12 -7.00 -1.94 -20.10
N SER A 13 -6.17 -2.64 -20.89
CA SER A 13 -6.27 -4.09 -21.06
C SER A 13 -6.00 -4.86 -19.77
N ILE A 14 -5.05 -4.37 -18.96
CA ILE A 14 -4.75 -4.95 -17.65
C ILE A 14 -5.93 -4.71 -16.70
N PHE A 15 -6.47 -3.48 -16.66
CA PHE A 15 -7.64 -3.16 -15.85
C PHE A 15 -8.82 -4.08 -16.16
N LEU A 16 -9.17 -4.25 -17.43
CA LEU A 16 -10.24 -5.16 -17.86
C LEU A 16 -9.94 -6.63 -17.55
N SER A 17 -8.69 -7.04 -17.43
CA SER A 17 -8.36 -8.43 -17.09
C SER A 17 -8.82 -8.82 -15.69
N PHE A 18 -8.89 -7.88 -14.75
CA PHE A 18 -9.43 -8.10 -13.40
C PHE A 18 -10.97 -8.23 -13.37
N PHE A 19 -11.66 -7.76 -14.43
CA PHE A 19 -13.12 -7.96 -14.54
C PHE A 19 -13.48 -9.37 -15.01
N LYS A 20 -12.59 -10.01 -15.76
CA LYS A 20 -12.85 -11.29 -16.42
C LYS A 20 -13.32 -12.41 -15.46
N PRO A 21 -12.71 -12.61 -14.28
CA PRO A 21 -13.17 -13.61 -13.32
C PRO A 21 -14.58 -13.32 -12.78
N HIS A 22 -14.97 -12.05 -12.69
CA HIS A 22 -16.18 -11.57 -12.03
C HIS A 22 -17.24 -11.05 -13.03
N ARG A 23 -17.08 -11.35 -14.33
CA ARG A 23 -17.95 -10.84 -15.41
C ARG A 23 -19.44 -11.10 -15.20
N GLY A 24 -19.80 -12.20 -14.53
CA GLY A 24 -21.20 -12.53 -14.24
C GLY A 24 -21.87 -11.49 -13.36
N LEU A 25 -21.19 -11.01 -12.31
CA LEU A 25 -21.69 -9.96 -11.43
C LEU A 25 -21.80 -8.63 -12.17
N PHE A 26 -20.80 -8.27 -12.97
CA PHE A 26 -20.80 -7.06 -13.77
C PHE A 26 -21.99 -7.00 -14.74
N PHE A 27 -22.25 -8.08 -15.49
CA PHE A 27 -23.39 -8.11 -16.42
C PHE A 27 -24.73 -8.17 -15.70
N LEU A 28 -24.82 -8.81 -14.53
CA LEU A 28 -26.03 -8.80 -13.71
C LEU A 28 -26.36 -7.37 -13.26
N ASP A 29 -25.36 -6.63 -12.78
CA ASP A 29 -25.47 -5.25 -12.36
C ASP A 29 -25.97 -4.37 -13.52
N MET A 30 -25.30 -4.43 -14.68
CA MET A 30 -25.70 -3.69 -15.87
C MET A 30 -27.11 -4.02 -16.37
N ALA A 31 -27.51 -5.29 -16.30
CA ALA A 31 -28.85 -5.71 -16.68
C ALA A 31 -29.92 -5.17 -15.72
N CYS A 32 -29.66 -5.23 -14.42
CA CYS A 32 -30.55 -4.63 -13.41
C CYS A 32 -30.66 -3.11 -13.58
N ALA A 33 -29.53 -2.44 -13.82
CA ALA A 33 -29.47 -1.00 -14.08
C ALA A 33 -30.28 -0.59 -15.32
N LEU A 34 -30.22 -1.41 -16.39
CA LEU A 34 -31.03 -1.19 -17.60
C LEU A 34 -32.52 -1.30 -17.28
N VAL A 35 -32.96 -2.35 -16.57
CA VAL A 35 -34.37 -2.55 -16.23
C VAL A 35 -34.88 -1.41 -15.32
N VAL A 36 -34.10 -0.99 -14.34
CA VAL A 36 -34.40 0.17 -13.48
C VAL A 36 -34.60 1.43 -14.32
N SER A 37 -33.68 1.72 -15.25
CA SER A 37 -33.79 2.87 -16.16
C SER A 37 -35.03 2.80 -17.06
N MET A 38 -35.39 1.59 -17.55
CA MET A 38 -36.63 1.39 -18.35
C MET A 38 -37.91 1.65 -17.54
N ILE A 39 -37.94 1.22 -16.26
CA ILE A 39 -39.10 1.49 -15.38
C ILE A 39 -39.23 3.01 -15.15
N ASP A 40 -38.13 3.70 -14.91
CA ASP A 40 -38.12 5.14 -14.69
C ASP A 40 -38.53 5.94 -15.95
N LEU A 41 -38.14 5.47 -17.14
CA LEU A 41 -38.56 6.06 -18.42
C LEU A 41 -40.02 5.76 -18.78
N ALA A 42 -40.58 4.61 -18.39
CA ALA A 42 -41.95 4.19 -18.70
C ALA A 42 -42.98 4.98 -17.88
N TYR A 43 -42.67 5.37 -16.64
CA TYR A 43 -43.66 5.97 -15.75
C TYR A 43 -44.28 7.27 -16.30
N PRO A 44 -43.54 8.27 -16.82
CA PRO A 44 -44.15 9.45 -17.39
C PRO A 44 -45.06 9.18 -18.59
N ILE A 45 -44.73 8.16 -19.44
CA ILE A 45 -45.57 7.75 -20.58
C ILE A 45 -46.88 7.14 -20.09
N ILE A 46 -46.80 6.23 -19.12
CA ILE A 46 -47.97 5.57 -18.54
C ILE A 46 -48.85 6.61 -17.84
N SER A 47 -48.25 7.54 -17.10
CA SER A 47 -48.96 8.66 -16.46
C SER A 47 -49.69 9.52 -17.48
N ARG A 48 -48.99 9.86 -18.60
CA ARG A 48 -49.60 10.58 -19.72
C ARG A 48 -50.82 9.85 -20.29
N TYR A 49 -50.69 8.56 -20.59
CA TYR A 49 -51.80 7.73 -21.10
C TYR A 49 -52.98 7.68 -20.15
N ALA A 50 -52.70 7.50 -18.86
CA ALA A 50 -53.71 7.45 -17.82
C ALA A 50 -54.52 8.76 -17.73
N MET A 51 -53.81 9.92 -17.74
CA MET A 51 -54.47 11.22 -17.63
C MET A 51 -55.15 11.68 -18.93
N ARG A 52 -54.59 11.36 -20.09
CA ARG A 52 -55.11 11.80 -21.37
C ARG A 52 -56.26 10.92 -21.90
N THR A 53 -56.24 9.63 -21.61
CA THR A 53 -57.15 8.66 -22.18
C THR A 53 -58.11 8.06 -21.15
N LEU A 54 -57.61 7.51 -20.06
CA LEU A 54 -58.41 6.72 -19.14
C LEU A 54 -59.35 7.55 -18.26
N LEU A 55 -58.82 8.66 -17.72
CA LEU A 55 -59.61 9.53 -16.86
C LEU A 55 -60.77 10.21 -17.61
N PRO A 56 -60.57 10.81 -18.80
CA PRO A 56 -61.67 11.40 -19.55
C PRO A 56 -62.75 10.38 -20.01
N GLN A 57 -62.32 9.16 -20.26
CA GLN A 57 -63.24 8.06 -20.61
C GLN A 57 -63.92 7.39 -19.41
N SER A 58 -63.66 7.86 -18.18
CA SER A 58 -64.16 7.26 -16.93
C SER A 58 -63.83 5.76 -16.80
N ALA A 59 -62.71 5.31 -17.40
CA ALA A 59 -62.25 3.92 -17.39
C ALA A 59 -61.54 3.58 -16.06
N TYR A 60 -62.22 3.81 -14.92
CA TYR A 60 -61.64 3.72 -13.59
C TYR A 60 -61.01 2.37 -13.27
N ARG A 61 -61.66 1.27 -13.68
CA ARG A 61 -61.12 -0.08 -13.46
C ARG A 61 -59.77 -0.24 -14.12
N THR A 62 -59.63 0.16 -15.39
CA THR A 62 -58.37 0.08 -16.15
C THR A 62 -57.31 1.02 -15.53
N PHE A 63 -57.71 2.25 -15.12
CA PHE A 63 -56.83 3.19 -14.47
C PHE A 63 -56.20 2.60 -13.18
N PHE A 64 -57.04 2.09 -12.26
CA PHE A 64 -56.52 1.50 -11.02
C PHE A 64 -55.72 0.23 -11.25
N THR A 65 -56.05 -0.58 -12.24
CA THR A 65 -55.26 -1.77 -12.62
C THR A 65 -53.87 -1.36 -13.11
N ILE A 66 -53.78 -0.36 -13.98
CA ILE A 66 -52.48 0.14 -14.48
C ILE A 66 -51.67 0.78 -13.34
N MET A 67 -52.29 1.56 -12.46
CA MET A 67 -51.58 2.13 -11.30
C MET A 67 -51.07 1.03 -10.35
N LEU A 68 -51.81 -0.06 -10.17
CA LEU A 68 -51.34 -1.20 -9.38
C LEU A 68 -50.14 -1.90 -10.06
N ILE A 69 -50.15 -2.04 -11.39
CA ILE A 69 -49.02 -2.58 -12.16
C ILE A 69 -47.79 -1.66 -12.02
N VAL A 70 -47.98 -0.35 -12.10
CA VAL A 70 -46.88 0.62 -11.88
C VAL A 70 -46.32 0.51 -10.47
N LEU A 71 -47.18 0.37 -9.46
CA LEU A 71 -46.74 0.16 -8.08
C LEU A 71 -45.95 -1.15 -7.95
N ALA A 72 -46.41 -2.23 -8.57
CA ALA A 72 -45.65 -3.49 -8.60
C ALA A 72 -44.31 -3.36 -9.34
N ALA A 73 -44.25 -2.58 -10.44
CA ALA A 73 -43.01 -2.26 -11.13
C ALA A 73 -42.03 -1.47 -10.24
N TYR A 74 -42.50 -0.52 -9.42
CA TYR A 74 -41.66 0.18 -8.44
C TYR A 74 -41.22 -0.73 -7.29
N ALA A 75 -42.03 -1.68 -6.87
CA ALA A 75 -41.62 -2.73 -5.92
C ALA A 75 -40.48 -3.57 -6.51
N LEU A 76 -40.62 -4.02 -7.77
CA LEU A 76 -39.57 -4.71 -8.50
C LEU A 76 -38.29 -3.83 -8.62
N ARG A 77 -38.46 -2.55 -8.96
CA ARG A 77 -37.38 -1.59 -9.03
C ARG A 77 -36.58 -1.51 -7.70
N SER A 78 -37.26 -1.51 -6.57
CA SER A 78 -36.62 -1.50 -5.26
C SER A 78 -35.78 -2.77 -5.02
N VAL A 79 -36.28 -3.94 -5.43
CA VAL A 79 -35.52 -5.20 -5.37
C VAL A 79 -34.32 -5.16 -6.30
N LEU A 80 -34.46 -4.66 -7.53
CA LEU A 80 -33.37 -4.51 -8.49
C LEU A 80 -32.32 -3.50 -7.96
N TYR A 81 -32.77 -2.42 -7.33
CA TYR A 81 -31.86 -1.44 -6.71
C TYR A 81 -31.04 -2.05 -5.57
N PHE A 82 -31.65 -2.93 -4.77
CA PHE A 82 -30.91 -3.73 -3.79
C PHE A 82 -29.86 -4.62 -4.45
N ILE A 83 -30.22 -5.30 -5.57
CA ILE A 83 -29.28 -6.15 -6.32
C ILE A 83 -28.10 -5.31 -6.86
N ILE A 84 -28.37 -4.18 -7.48
CA ILE A 84 -27.34 -3.24 -7.97
C ILE A 84 -26.42 -2.84 -6.82
N THR A 85 -26.97 -2.37 -5.70
CA THR A 85 -26.18 -1.91 -4.56
C THR A 85 -25.35 -3.05 -3.95
N TYR A 86 -25.93 -4.20 -3.71
CA TYR A 86 -25.23 -5.31 -3.04
C TYR A 86 -24.26 -6.06 -3.97
N TRP A 87 -24.73 -6.48 -5.15
CA TRP A 87 -23.92 -7.29 -6.07
C TRP A 87 -22.95 -6.45 -6.88
N GLY A 88 -23.30 -5.21 -7.20
CA GLY A 88 -22.38 -4.28 -7.85
C GLY A 88 -21.20 -3.94 -6.95
N HIS A 89 -21.44 -3.59 -5.67
CA HIS A 89 -20.34 -3.39 -4.73
C HIS A 89 -19.57 -4.69 -4.46
N THR A 90 -20.24 -5.86 -4.42
CA THR A 90 -19.57 -7.16 -4.30
C THR A 90 -18.61 -7.41 -5.47
N PHE A 91 -18.99 -7.02 -6.69
CA PHE A 91 -18.10 -7.04 -7.85
C PHE A 91 -16.86 -6.18 -7.60
N GLY A 92 -17.05 -4.93 -7.19
CA GLY A 92 -15.94 -4.01 -6.86
C GLY A 92 -15.00 -4.58 -5.80
N ILE A 93 -15.54 -5.09 -4.68
CA ILE A 93 -14.77 -5.70 -3.58
C ILE A 93 -13.92 -6.89 -4.06
N ARG A 94 -14.47 -7.75 -4.95
CA ARG A 94 -13.71 -8.89 -5.49
C ARG A 94 -12.58 -8.43 -6.41
N VAL A 95 -12.83 -7.45 -7.27
CA VAL A 95 -11.78 -6.84 -8.11
C VAL A 95 -10.69 -6.22 -7.25
N GLU A 96 -11.05 -5.52 -6.18
CA GLU A 96 -10.11 -4.95 -5.22
C GLU A 96 -9.24 -6.02 -4.55
N ALA A 97 -9.87 -7.10 -4.08
CA ALA A 97 -9.17 -8.20 -3.43
C ALA A 97 -8.15 -8.85 -4.38
N ASP A 98 -8.51 -9.07 -5.65
CA ASP A 98 -7.62 -9.65 -6.66
C ASP A 98 -6.44 -8.71 -6.97
N ILE A 99 -6.69 -7.40 -7.12
CA ILE A 99 -5.63 -6.41 -7.35
C ILE A 99 -4.71 -6.33 -6.12
N ARG A 100 -5.28 -6.31 -4.90
CA ARG A 100 -4.50 -6.29 -3.66
C ARG A 100 -3.62 -7.52 -3.52
N ALA A 101 -4.15 -8.70 -3.77
CA ALA A 101 -3.40 -9.95 -3.72
C ALA A 101 -2.27 -9.97 -4.75
N ALA A 102 -2.52 -9.52 -5.99
CA ALA A 102 -1.49 -9.41 -7.02
C ALA A 102 -0.39 -8.43 -6.64
N LEU A 103 -0.76 -7.26 -6.10
CA LEU A 103 0.19 -6.23 -5.67
C LEU A 103 1.06 -6.72 -4.50
N PHE A 104 0.43 -7.31 -3.48
CA PHE A 104 1.15 -7.84 -2.32
C PHE A 104 2.11 -8.96 -2.71
N GLY A 105 1.63 -9.91 -3.55
CA GLY A 105 2.48 -11.01 -4.04
C GLY A 105 3.70 -10.48 -4.80
N HIS A 106 3.48 -9.52 -5.72
CA HIS A 106 4.59 -8.93 -6.47
C HIS A 106 5.59 -8.17 -5.56
N MET A 107 5.10 -7.43 -4.57
CA MET A 107 5.97 -6.76 -3.59
C MET A 107 6.86 -7.74 -2.82
N GLN A 108 6.41 -8.98 -2.54
CA GLN A 108 7.24 -9.99 -1.89
C GLN A 108 8.38 -10.52 -2.78
N GLU A 109 8.28 -10.33 -4.09
CA GLU A 109 9.31 -10.72 -5.07
C GLU A 109 10.37 -9.61 -5.29
N LEU A 110 10.08 -8.36 -4.89
CA LEU A 110 10.99 -7.22 -5.08
C LEU A 110 12.16 -7.27 -4.10
N GLY A 111 13.33 -6.78 -4.54
CA GLY A 111 14.56 -6.73 -3.75
C GLY A 111 14.57 -5.64 -2.69
N PHE A 112 15.61 -5.64 -1.86
CA PHE A 112 15.78 -4.67 -0.76
C PHE A 112 15.87 -3.24 -1.27
N GLU A 113 16.50 -3.02 -2.42
CA GLU A 113 16.67 -1.70 -3.03
C GLU A 113 15.34 -0.99 -3.27
N PHE A 114 14.29 -1.74 -3.71
CA PHE A 114 12.95 -1.18 -3.84
C PHE A 114 12.41 -0.66 -2.51
N PHE A 115 12.62 -1.40 -1.40
CA PHE A 115 12.14 -1.01 -0.07
C PHE A 115 12.96 0.11 0.56
N ASP A 116 14.25 0.21 0.25
CA ASP A 116 15.11 1.30 0.70
C ASP A 116 14.69 2.65 0.09
N ARG A 117 14.24 2.62 -1.18
CA ARG A 117 13.77 3.82 -1.91
C ARG A 117 12.33 4.21 -1.59
N ASN A 118 11.51 3.25 -1.17
CA ASN A 118 10.09 3.46 -0.98
C ASN A 118 9.71 3.42 0.51
N ARG A 119 9.11 4.50 0.99
CA ARG A 119 8.63 4.56 2.38
C ARG A 119 7.47 3.61 2.60
N THR A 120 7.50 2.81 3.66
CA THR A 120 6.44 1.85 4.02
C THR A 120 5.04 2.49 4.04
N GLY A 121 4.90 3.71 4.56
CA GLY A 121 3.63 4.43 4.57
C GLY A 121 3.08 4.75 3.18
N GLN A 122 3.95 5.00 2.19
CA GLN A 122 3.53 5.17 0.80
C GLN A 122 3.04 3.86 0.20
N LEU A 123 3.75 2.75 0.43
CA LEU A 123 3.34 1.43 -0.02
C LEU A 123 2.00 1.01 0.61
N MET A 124 1.79 1.28 1.89
CA MET A 124 0.49 1.06 2.55
C MET A 124 -0.62 1.87 1.89
N SER A 125 -0.40 3.14 1.55
CA SER A 125 -1.38 3.98 0.83
C SER A 125 -1.71 3.41 -0.55
N ARG A 126 -0.73 2.82 -1.26
CA ARG A 126 -0.95 2.13 -2.55
C ARG A 126 -1.88 0.92 -2.39
N MET A 127 -1.74 0.17 -1.28
CA MET A 127 -2.53 -1.04 -0.99
C MET A 127 -3.91 -0.77 -0.40
N THR A 128 -4.18 0.46 0.03
CA THR A 128 -5.45 0.85 0.66
C THR A 128 -6.17 1.93 -0.15
N THR A 129 -5.73 3.17 -0.04
CA THR A 129 -6.41 4.33 -0.64
C THR A 129 -6.46 4.26 -2.17
N ASP A 130 -5.33 3.91 -2.82
CA ASP A 130 -5.30 3.83 -4.28
C ASP A 130 -6.19 2.69 -4.79
N LEU A 131 -6.23 1.54 -4.11
CA LEU A 131 -7.11 0.43 -4.48
C LEU A 131 -8.58 0.79 -4.33
N PHE A 132 -8.96 1.51 -3.26
CA PHE A 132 -10.32 2.02 -3.10
C PHE A 132 -10.74 2.91 -4.28
N GLU A 133 -9.91 3.86 -4.69
CA GLU A 133 -10.20 4.74 -5.85
C GLU A 133 -10.30 3.95 -7.17
N ILE A 134 -9.48 2.90 -7.34
CA ILE A 134 -9.54 2.00 -8.50
C ILE A 134 -10.87 1.22 -8.50
N THR A 135 -11.28 0.72 -7.35
CA THR A 135 -12.51 -0.06 -7.17
C THR A 135 -13.75 0.77 -7.42
N GLU A 136 -13.78 1.99 -6.89
CA GLU A 136 -14.86 2.95 -7.17
C GLU A 136 -14.99 3.21 -8.67
N LEU A 137 -13.86 3.39 -9.38
CA LEU A 137 -13.88 3.53 -10.83
C LEU A 137 -14.37 2.25 -11.53
N ALA A 138 -13.97 1.07 -11.07
CA ALA A 138 -14.32 -0.20 -11.68
C ALA A 138 -15.82 -0.50 -11.62
N HIS A 139 -16.47 -0.14 -10.51
CA HIS A 139 -17.89 -0.36 -10.29
C HIS A 139 -18.73 0.83 -10.79
N HIS A 140 -18.58 1.99 -10.17
CA HIS A 140 -19.41 3.16 -10.48
C HIS A 140 -19.11 3.79 -11.85
N GLY A 141 -17.88 3.62 -12.37
CA GLY A 141 -17.52 4.19 -13.66
C GLY A 141 -18.43 3.76 -14.80
N PRO A 142 -18.48 2.46 -15.14
CA PRO A 142 -19.34 1.92 -16.18
C PRO A 142 -20.82 2.07 -15.86
N GLU A 143 -21.24 1.81 -14.62
CA GLU A 143 -22.63 1.89 -14.16
C GLU A 143 -23.22 3.28 -14.34
N ASP A 144 -22.58 4.31 -13.77
CA ASP A 144 -23.07 5.68 -13.80
C ASP A 144 -23.12 6.25 -15.22
N LEU A 145 -22.11 5.92 -16.04
CA LEU A 145 -22.08 6.32 -17.43
C LEU A 145 -23.22 5.67 -18.21
N PHE A 146 -23.42 4.36 -18.03
CA PHE A 146 -24.46 3.59 -18.72
C PHE A 146 -25.87 4.06 -18.34
N ILE A 147 -26.19 4.14 -17.04
CA ILE A 147 -27.48 4.62 -16.55
C ILE A 147 -27.76 6.05 -17.05
N SER A 148 -26.77 6.95 -16.95
CA SER A 148 -26.93 8.34 -17.36
C SER A 148 -27.20 8.44 -18.85
N LEU A 149 -26.48 7.69 -19.68
CA LEU A 149 -26.68 7.68 -21.14
C LEU A 149 -28.06 7.15 -21.51
N VAL A 150 -28.46 5.99 -20.97
CA VAL A 150 -29.76 5.37 -21.24
C VAL A 150 -30.90 6.31 -20.82
N THR A 151 -30.80 6.89 -19.62
CA THR A 151 -31.86 7.78 -19.11
C THR A 151 -31.98 9.07 -19.93
N ILE A 152 -30.85 9.74 -20.23
CA ILE A 152 -30.87 11.01 -20.96
C ILE A 152 -31.35 10.80 -22.40
N VAL A 153 -30.74 9.84 -23.12
CA VAL A 153 -31.10 9.57 -24.52
C VAL A 153 -32.53 9.04 -24.62
N GLY A 154 -32.91 8.09 -23.74
CA GLY A 154 -34.25 7.53 -23.71
C GLY A 154 -35.33 8.59 -23.42
N ALA A 155 -35.14 9.43 -22.42
CA ALA A 155 -36.07 10.51 -22.10
C ALA A 155 -36.19 11.53 -23.24
N LEU A 156 -35.07 11.99 -23.82
CA LEU A 156 -35.09 12.91 -24.96
C LEU A 156 -35.78 12.31 -26.17
N THR A 157 -35.56 11.02 -26.45
CA THR A 157 -36.24 10.32 -27.54
C THR A 157 -37.77 10.30 -27.34
N VAL A 158 -38.22 9.95 -26.15
CA VAL A 158 -39.64 9.95 -25.83
C VAL A 158 -40.22 11.37 -25.90
N MET A 159 -39.55 12.33 -25.29
CA MET A 159 -39.97 13.75 -25.34
C MET A 159 -40.12 14.26 -26.79
N ALA A 160 -39.19 13.87 -27.67
CA ALA A 160 -39.27 14.25 -29.10
C ALA A 160 -40.47 13.64 -29.83
N THR A 161 -40.96 12.47 -29.44
CA THR A 161 -42.20 11.88 -30.00
C THR A 161 -43.47 12.57 -29.52
N ILE A 162 -43.40 13.28 -28.38
CA ILE A 162 -44.54 14.02 -27.81
C ILE A 162 -44.64 15.41 -28.46
N GLU A 163 -43.56 16.22 -28.30
CA GLU A 163 -43.44 17.53 -28.88
C GLU A 163 -41.95 17.87 -29.13
N TRP A 164 -41.51 17.73 -30.39
CA TRP A 164 -40.09 17.84 -30.76
C TRP A 164 -39.47 19.19 -30.50
N ARG A 165 -40.27 20.29 -30.60
CA ARG A 165 -39.78 21.66 -30.38
C ARG A 165 -39.38 21.86 -28.92
N LEU A 166 -40.19 21.37 -28.00
CA LEU A 166 -39.91 21.46 -26.58
C LEU A 166 -38.76 20.52 -26.20
N ALA A 167 -38.70 19.33 -26.80
CA ALA A 167 -37.57 18.40 -26.64
C ALA A 167 -36.25 18.99 -27.13
N LEU A 168 -36.27 19.80 -28.23
CA LEU A 168 -35.09 20.50 -28.74
C LEU A 168 -34.58 21.53 -27.73
N VAL A 169 -35.46 22.29 -27.07
CA VAL A 169 -35.07 23.25 -26.02
C VAL A 169 -34.32 22.52 -24.92
N VAL A 170 -34.82 21.39 -24.43
CA VAL A 170 -34.16 20.56 -23.40
C VAL A 170 -32.83 20.02 -23.91
N ALA A 171 -32.80 19.48 -25.15
CA ALA A 171 -31.60 18.91 -25.78
C ALA A 171 -30.47 19.96 -25.96
N VAL A 172 -30.80 21.21 -26.19
CA VAL A 172 -29.80 22.31 -26.29
C VAL A 172 -29.34 22.77 -24.91
N MET A 173 -30.23 22.80 -23.92
CA MET A 173 -29.87 23.24 -22.57
C MET A 173 -28.92 22.24 -21.86
N ILE A 174 -29.07 20.94 -22.08
CA ILE A 174 -28.23 19.90 -21.42
C ILE A 174 -26.74 20.08 -21.73
N PRO A 175 -26.27 20.15 -22.99
CA PRO A 175 -24.86 20.38 -23.30
C PRO A 175 -24.31 21.70 -22.72
N VAL A 176 -25.08 22.76 -22.76
CA VAL A 176 -24.71 24.07 -22.17
C VAL A 176 -24.49 23.89 -20.65
N PHE A 177 -25.39 23.18 -20.00
CA PHE A 177 -25.29 22.88 -18.58
C PHE A 177 -24.04 22.05 -18.26
N ILE A 178 -23.80 20.98 -19.02
CA ILE A 178 -22.59 20.15 -18.87
C ILE A 178 -21.32 20.99 -19.04
N ALA A 179 -21.26 21.87 -20.04
CA ALA A 179 -20.08 22.72 -20.28
C ALA A 179 -19.80 23.66 -19.09
N ILE A 180 -20.85 24.24 -18.49
CA ILE A 180 -20.72 25.12 -17.33
C ILE A 180 -20.26 24.30 -16.09
N ILE A 181 -20.83 23.12 -15.87
CA ILE A 181 -20.41 22.21 -14.80
C ILE A 181 -18.93 21.87 -14.90
N VAL A 182 -18.49 21.44 -16.09
CA VAL A 182 -17.08 21.09 -16.35
C VAL A 182 -16.14 22.27 -16.09
N SER A 183 -16.55 23.47 -16.53
CA SER A 183 -15.77 24.71 -16.28
C SER A 183 -15.63 25.01 -14.79
N ARG A 184 -16.72 24.96 -14.03
CA ARG A 184 -16.71 25.22 -12.57
C ARG A 184 -15.98 24.16 -11.77
N ARG A 185 -16.01 22.89 -12.23
CA ARG A 185 -15.25 21.79 -11.60
C ARG A 185 -13.75 22.02 -11.57
N LYS A 186 -13.18 22.70 -12.59
CA LYS A 186 -11.74 23.00 -12.60
C LYS A 186 -11.34 23.82 -11.37
N ALA A 187 -12.09 24.90 -11.07
CA ALA A 187 -11.84 25.74 -9.89
C ALA A 187 -11.97 24.95 -8.58
N MET A 188 -13.02 24.12 -8.47
CA MET A 188 -13.24 23.28 -7.28
C MET A 188 -12.11 22.25 -7.12
N ARG A 189 -11.63 21.62 -8.20
CA ARG A 189 -10.51 20.66 -8.18
C ARG A 189 -9.21 21.32 -7.72
N GLU A 190 -8.91 22.53 -8.19
CA GLU A 190 -7.73 23.29 -7.74
C GLU A 190 -7.80 23.62 -6.25
N ALA A 191 -8.98 24.05 -5.78
CA ALA A 191 -9.21 24.30 -4.36
C ALA A 191 -9.06 23.02 -3.51
N SER A 192 -9.61 21.88 -3.97
CA SER A 192 -9.46 20.58 -3.34
C SER A 192 -7.99 20.14 -3.23
N ARG A 193 -7.21 20.31 -4.32
CA ARG A 193 -5.77 20.01 -4.31
C ARG A 193 -5.01 20.85 -3.28
N ARG A 194 -5.37 22.14 -3.12
CA ARG A 194 -4.78 23.01 -2.09
C ARG A 194 -5.10 22.49 -0.69
N VAL A 195 -6.34 22.08 -0.43
CA VAL A 195 -6.72 21.49 0.86
C VAL A 195 -5.92 20.22 1.11
N LYS A 196 -5.86 19.27 0.15
CA LYS A 196 -5.08 18.04 0.29
C LYS A 196 -3.60 18.32 0.62
N LYS A 197 -2.97 19.31 -0.05
CA LYS A 197 -1.59 19.71 0.24
C LYS A 197 -1.45 20.27 1.67
N LYS A 198 -2.42 21.07 2.14
CA LYS A 198 -2.37 21.64 3.50
C LYS A 198 -2.73 20.61 4.57
N THR A 199 -3.56 19.62 4.25
CA THR A 199 -3.79 18.44 5.12
C THR A 199 -2.49 17.65 5.31
N GLY A 200 -1.73 17.42 4.25
CA GLY A 200 -0.42 16.76 4.37
C GLY A 200 0.56 17.53 5.26
N ALA A 201 0.60 18.87 5.13
CA ALA A 201 1.46 19.71 5.96
C ALA A 201 1.05 19.67 7.45
N ILE A 202 -0.23 19.85 7.77
CA ILE A 202 -0.69 19.82 9.17
C ILE A 202 -0.50 18.43 9.79
N ASN A 203 -0.68 17.35 9.02
CA ASN A 203 -0.43 16.00 9.51
C ASN A 203 1.05 15.79 9.85
N ALA A 204 1.97 16.31 9.04
CA ALA A 204 3.41 16.26 9.31
C ALA A 204 3.77 17.06 10.58
N ASP A 205 3.17 18.24 10.79
CA ASP A 205 3.37 19.04 12.00
C ASP A 205 2.84 18.30 13.24
N ILE A 206 1.64 17.68 13.16
CA ILE A 206 1.05 16.86 14.24
C ILE A 206 1.95 15.66 14.54
N GLU A 207 2.40 14.92 13.52
CA GLU A 207 3.29 13.76 13.67
C GLU A 207 4.58 14.17 14.36
N SER A 208 5.20 15.29 13.94
CA SER A 208 6.41 15.83 14.55
C SER A 208 6.20 16.19 16.01
N ALA A 209 5.12 16.93 16.33
CA ALA A 209 4.81 17.36 17.70
C ALA A 209 4.53 16.15 18.62
N LEU A 210 3.75 15.16 18.16
CA LEU A 210 3.41 13.97 18.96
C LEU A 210 4.63 13.05 19.13
N SER A 211 5.42 12.85 18.09
CA SER A 211 6.66 12.07 18.17
C SER A 211 7.70 12.74 19.08
N GLY A 212 7.76 14.08 19.04
CA GLY A 212 8.64 14.88 19.86
C GLY A 212 8.09 15.24 21.24
N ILE A 213 6.95 14.72 21.67
CA ILE A 213 6.24 15.17 22.90
C ILE A 213 7.10 15.06 24.17
N ARG A 214 7.93 14.03 24.28
CA ARG A 214 8.85 13.86 25.41
C ARG A 214 9.89 14.98 25.46
N THR A 215 10.40 15.39 24.30
CA THR A 215 11.36 16.51 24.19
C THR A 215 10.66 17.82 24.53
N ALA A 216 9.48 18.09 23.96
CA ALA A 216 8.71 19.30 24.28
C ALA A 216 8.47 19.43 25.79
N LYS A 217 8.05 18.34 26.45
CA LYS A 217 7.84 18.29 27.90
C LYS A 217 9.13 18.43 28.71
N ALA A 218 10.22 17.80 28.25
CA ALA A 218 11.51 17.91 28.95
C ALA A 218 12.08 19.34 28.95
N PHE A 219 11.76 20.13 27.93
CA PHE A 219 12.16 21.53 27.82
C PHE A 219 11.07 22.53 28.24
N ALA A 220 9.89 22.05 28.69
CA ALA A 220 8.71 22.87 29.04
C ALA A 220 8.31 23.83 27.88
N ASN A 221 8.40 23.36 26.64
CA ASN A 221 8.16 24.13 25.42
C ASN A 221 6.85 23.71 24.70
N GLU A 222 5.85 23.18 25.43
CA GLU A 222 4.56 22.77 24.86
C GLU A 222 3.87 23.92 24.12
N HIS A 223 3.96 25.14 24.65
CA HIS A 223 3.39 26.34 24.04
C HIS A 223 3.98 26.65 22.65
N VAL A 224 5.25 26.31 22.42
CA VAL A 224 5.91 26.51 21.11
C VAL A 224 5.30 25.56 20.07
N GLU A 225 5.00 24.32 20.46
CA GLU A 225 4.36 23.35 19.56
C GLU A 225 2.89 23.72 19.33
N GLU A 226 2.17 24.25 20.36
CA GLU A 226 0.81 24.76 20.20
C GLU A 226 0.76 25.94 19.22
N GLU A 227 1.67 26.90 19.32
CA GLU A 227 1.75 28.04 18.38
C GLU A 227 2.04 27.59 16.93
N LYS A 228 2.91 26.58 16.74
CA LYS A 228 3.18 26.02 15.41
C LYS A 228 1.93 25.36 14.85
N PHE A 229 1.26 24.55 15.66
CA PHE A 229 0.03 23.89 15.27
C PHE A 229 -1.07 24.89 14.92
N ASP A 230 -1.30 25.92 15.74
CA ASP A 230 -2.31 26.94 15.49
C ASP A 230 -2.08 27.67 14.17
N ARG A 231 -0.83 27.98 13.85
CA ARG A 231 -0.45 28.60 12.56
C ARG A 231 -0.78 27.70 11.37
N SER A 232 -0.42 26.43 11.45
CA SER A 232 -0.73 25.43 10.40
C SER A 232 -2.23 25.18 10.29
N ASN A 233 -2.95 25.13 11.41
CA ASN A 233 -4.38 24.94 11.50
C ASN A 233 -5.14 26.13 10.87
N ASP A 234 -4.70 27.36 11.09
CA ASP A 234 -5.30 28.55 10.47
C ASP A 234 -5.12 28.56 8.93
N ILE A 235 -3.96 28.11 8.45
CA ILE A 235 -3.69 27.96 7.01
C ILE A 235 -4.62 26.87 6.43
N TYR A 236 -4.75 25.75 7.11
CA TYR A 236 -5.67 24.67 6.74
C TYR A 236 -7.12 25.14 6.73
N LYS A 237 -7.58 25.78 7.80
CA LYS A 237 -8.93 26.36 7.95
C LYS A 237 -9.25 27.30 6.80
N THR A 238 -8.33 28.20 6.46
CA THR A 238 -8.48 29.15 5.34
C THR A 238 -8.60 28.42 4.00
N SER A 239 -7.77 27.41 3.76
CA SER A 239 -7.81 26.61 2.53
C SER A 239 -9.12 25.83 2.40
N LYS A 240 -9.61 25.25 3.51
CA LYS A 240 -10.88 24.54 3.56
C LYS A 240 -12.08 25.48 3.35
N LYS A 241 -12.03 26.69 3.90
CA LYS A 241 -13.05 27.73 3.66
C LYS A 241 -13.13 28.12 2.18
N MET A 242 -11.98 28.26 1.52
CA MET A 242 -11.95 28.54 0.07
C MET A 242 -12.53 27.38 -0.75
N PHE A 243 -12.21 26.13 -0.40
CA PHE A 243 -12.81 24.96 -1.06
C PHE A 243 -14.34 24.96 -0.91
N HIS A 244 -14.87 25.19 0.29
CA HIS A 244 -16.32 25.23 0.52
C HIS A 244 -16.98 26.41 -0.20
N ARG A 245 -16.27 27.52 -0.41
CA ARG A 245 -16.77 28.63 -1.25
C ARG A 245 -16.95 28.18 -2.70
N GLU A 246 -15.94 27.56 -3.31
CA GLU A 246 -16.03 27.06 -4.68
C GLU A 246 -17.09 25.95 -4.82
N MET A 247 -17.20 25.07 -3.82
CA MET A 247 -18.26 24.06 -3.74
C MET A 247 -19.65 24.70 -3.64
N GLY A 248 -19.81 25.74 -2.82
CA GLY A 248 -21.06 26.50 -2.72
C GLY A 248 -21.47 27.17 -4.02
N ILE A 249 -20.51 27.78 -4.74
CA ILE A 249 -20.75 28.36 -6.07
C ILE A 249 -21.17 27.26 -7.07
N PHE A 250 -20.47 26.11 -7.06
CA PHE A 250 -20.82 24.97 -7.90
C PHE A 250 -22.25 24.48 -7.64
N MET A 251 -22.62 24.28 -6.38
CA MET A 251 -23.97 23.82 -6.01
C MET A 251 -25.05 24.86 -6.36
N ALA A 252 -24.80 26.15 -6.15
CA ALA A 252 -25.72 27.22 -6.52
C ALA A 252 -25.94 27.28 -8.04
N VAL A 253 -24.88 27.10 -8.82
CA VAL A 253 -24.97 27.05 -10.29
C VAL A 253 -25.77 25.82 -10.73
N MET A 254 -25.54 24.64 -10.13
CA MET A 254 -26.30 23.42 -10.41
C MET A 254 -27.79 23.62 -10.15
N GLU A 255 -28.14 24.19 -9.00
CA GLU A 255 -29.54 24.45 -8.60
C GLU A 255 -30.20 25.44 -9.54
N PHE A 256 -29.53 26.55 -9.87
CA PHE A 256 -30.02 27.54 -10.81
C PHE A 256 -30.34 26.94 -12.18
N PHE A 257 -29.43 26.11 -12.73
CA PHE A 257 -29.66 25.50 -14.03
C PHE A 257 -30.76 24.44 -14.03
N THR A 258 -30.87 23.64 -12.97
CA THR A 258 -31.97 22.68 -12.83
C THR A 258 -33.32 23.38 -12.76
N SER A 259 -33.40 24.46 -11.99
CA SER A 259 -34.61 25.29 -11.88
C SER A 259 -34.90 26.00 -13.19
N SER A 260 -33.87 26.55 -13.87
CA SER A 260 -34.01 27.24 -15.15
C SER A 260 -34.52 26.31 -16.25
N LEU A 261 -34.10 25.02 -16.25
CA LEU A 261 -34.61 24.03 -17.20
C LEU A 261 -36.12 23.80 -17.00
N SER A 262 -36.56 23.69 -15.75
CA SER A 262 -38.00 23.55 -15.42
C SER A 262 -38.80 24.81 -15.85
N VAL A 263 -38.28 26.02 -15.56
CA VAL A 263 -38.92 27.27 -15.96
C VAL A 263 -38.97 27.41 -17.49
N ALA A 264 -37.91 27.08 -18.21
CA ALA A 264 -37.88 27.13 -19.67
C ALA A 264 -38.94 26.20 -20.30
N VAL A 265 -39.06 24.97 -19.77
CA VAL A 265 -40.04 24.00 -20.26
C VAL A 265 -41.48 24.46 -19.96
N VAL A 266 -41.75 25.01 -18.79
CA VAL A 266 -43.09 25.55 -18.47
C VAL A 266 -43.40 26.77 -19.35
N THR A 267 -42.42 27.64 -19.58
CA THR A 267 -42.60 28.83 -20.39
C THR A 267 -42.86 28.49 -21.86
N VAL A 268 -41.99 27.68 -22.48
CA VAL A 268 -42.13 27.31 -23.89
C VAL A 268 -43.33 26.36 -24.08
N GLY A 269 -43.53 25.41 -23.18
CA GLY A 269 -44.70 24.52 -23.19
C GLY A 269 -46.00 25.28 -23.04
N GLY A 270 -46.06 26.28 -22.16
CA GLY A 270 -47.21 27.21 -22.01
C GLY A 270 -47.50 27.99 -23.27
N LEU A 271 -46.47 28.50 -23.97
CA LEU A 271 -46.63 29.15 -25.28
C LEU A 271 -47.19 28.18 -26.34
N LEU A 272 -46.76 26.93 -26.36
CA LEU A 272 -47.27 25.91 -27.26
C LEU A 272 -48.74 25.57 -26.96
N ILE A 273 -49.13 25.49 -25.68
CA ILE A 273 -50.51 25.29 -25.24
C ILE A 273 -51.40 26.47 -25.70
N MET A 274 -50.95 27.68 -25.45
CA MET A 274 -51.69 28.88 -25.91
C MET A 274 -51.87 28.93 -27.43
N LYS A 275 -50.95 28.35 -28.20
CA LYS A 275 -51.05 28.20 -29.65
C LYS A 275 -51.87 26.94 -30.10
N GLY A 276 -52.39 26.15 -29.18
CA GLY A 276 -53.12 24.93 -29.48
C GLY A 276 -52.26 23.81 -30.05
N GLN A 277 -50.94 23.85 -29.87
CA GLN A 277 -49.98 22.89 -30.43
C GLN A 277 -49.57 21.82 -29.41
N MET A 278 -49.94 21.96 -28.14
CA MET A 278 -49.65 21.03 -27.05
C MET A 278 -50.78 21.06 -26.03
N ASP A 279 -51.01 19.97 -25.29
CA ASP A 279 -51.96 19.96 -24.17
C ASP A 279 -51.26 20.02 -22.80
N THR A 280 -52.04 20.27 -21.74
CA THR A 280 -51.53 20.39 -20.37
C THR A 280 -50.94 19.10 -19.85
N VAL A 281 -51.46 17.92 -20.27
CA VAL A 281 -50.97 16.61 -19.86
C VAL A 281 -49.58 16.36 -20.46
N ASP A 282 -49.37 16.80 -21.71
CA ASP A 282 -48.05 16.73 -22.36
C ASP A 282 -47.01 17.57 -21.59
N LEU A 283 -47.37 18.79 -21.19
CA LEU A 283 -46.51 19.63 -20.39
C LEU A 283 -46.16 18.99 -19.03
N LEU A 284 -47.16 18.39 -18.36
CA LEU A 284 -46.91 17.67 -17.11
C LEU A 284 -45.97 16.48 -17.35
N THR A 285 -46.11 15.76 -18.47
CA THR A 285 -45.21 14.65 -18.83
C THR A 285 -43.76 15.14 -19.01
N PHE A 286 -43.56 16.31 -19.64
CA PHE A 286 -42.23 16.92 -19.77
C PHE A 286 -41.64 17.27 -18.40
N THR A 287 -42.44 17.82 -17.48
CA THR A 287 -41.93 18.14 -16.13
C THR A 287 -41.50 16.89 -15.34
N LEU A 288 -42.20 15.75 -15.51
CA LEU A 288 -41.79 14.47 -14.92
C LEU A 288 -40.46 13.98 -15.49
N TYR A 289 -40.23 14.12 -16.83
CA TYR A 289 -38.95 13.77 -17.45
C TYR A 289 -37.81 14.68 -17.00
N ILE A 290 -38.05 15.99 -16.81
CA ILE A 290 -37.00 16.90 -16.32
C ILE A 290 -36.51 16.47 -14.95
N ALA A 291 -37.40 16.05 -14.05
CA ALA A 291 -37.03 15.54 -12.74
C ALA A 291 -36.08 14.32 -12.84
N SER A 292 -36.22 13.49 -13.89
CA SER A 292 -35.35 12.34 -14.13
C SER A 292 -33.93 12.71 -14.60
N PHE A 293 -33.69 13.92 -15.13
CA PHE A 293 -32.35 14.33 -15.61
C PHE A 293 -31.40 14.74 -14.50
N VAL A 294 -31.91 15.18 -13.35
CA VAL A 294 -31.08 15.77 -12.28
C VAL A 294 -29.99 14.78 -11.80
N ASN A 295 -30.37 13.55 -11.52
CA ASN A 295 -29.43 12.53 -11.02
C ASN A 295 -28.40 12.10 -12.09
N PRO A 296 -28.78 11.74 -13.34
CA PRO A 296 -27.82 11.45 -14.41
C PRO A 296 -26.81 12.55 -14.65
N ILE A 297 -27.24 13.83 -14.67
CA ILE A 297 -26.33 14.94 -14.87
C ILE A 297 -25.34 15.06 -13.69
N ARG A 298 -25.81 14.86 -12.46
CA ARG A 298 -24.95 14.85 -11.27
C ARG A 298 -23.93 13.70 -11.31
N LYS A 299 -24.36 12.50 -11.72
CA LYS A 299 -23.50 11.32 -11.91
C LYS A 299 -22.42 11.59 -12.95
N LEU A 300 -22.76 12.10 -14.14
CA LEU A 300 -21.80 12.50 -15.17
C LEU A 300 -20.84 13.58 -14.69
N ALA A 301 -21.33 14.54 -13.89
CA ALA A 301 -20.47 15.51 -13.26
C ALA A 301 -19.46 14.84 -12.32
N ASN A 302 -19.82 13.90 -11.47
CA ASN A 302 -18.94 13.20 -10.54
C ASN A 302 -17.97 12.23 -11.24
N PHE A 303 -18.39 11.63 -12.35
CA PHE A 303 -17.59 10.70 -13.14
C PHE A 303 -16.19 11.22 -13.47
N THR A 304 -16.04 12.52 -13.78
CA THR A 304 -14.73 13.11 -14.12
C THR A 304 -13.72 13.01 -12.96
N GLU A 305 -14.18 13.14 -11.72
CA GLU A 305 -13.31 13.02 -10.53
C GLU A 305 -12.99 11.55 -10.25
N LEU A 306 -14.01 10.71 -10.28
CA LEU A 306 -13.91 9.27 -10.16
C LEU A 306 -12.90 8.70 -11.17
N PHE A 307 -13.02 9.08 -12.42
CA PHE A 307 -12.11 8.67 -13.50
C PHE A 307 -10.68 9.17 -13.26
N SER A 308 -10.51 10.44 -12.86
CA SER A 308 -9.17 11.01 -12.60
C SER A 308 -8.48 10.36 -11.41
N ASN A 309 -9.19 10.09 -10.32
CA ASN A 309 -8.62 9.46 -9.14
C ASN A 309 -8.31 7.97 -9.38
N GLY A 310 -9.28 7.25 -9.95
CA GLY A 310 -9.12 5.82 -10.24
C GLY A 310 -8.00 5.54 -11.24
N THR A 311 -7.89 6.35 -12.32
CA THR A 311 -6.79 6.19 -13.29
C THR A 311 -5.44 6.54 -12.66
N ALA A 312 -5.35 7.60 -11.85
CA ALA A 312 -4.11 7.93 -11.15
C ALA A 312 -3.70 6.84 -10.15
N GLY A 313 -4.64 6.26 -9.40
CA GLY A 313 -4.40 5.09 -8.53
C GLY A 313 -3.90 3.89 -9.32
N PHE A 314 -4.55 3.63 -10.47
CA PHE A 314 -4.17 2.50 -11.33
C PHE A 314 -2.81 2.69 -12.01
N GLU A 315 -2.44 3.89 -12.41
CA GLU A 315 -1.10 4.20 -12.91
C GLU A 315 -0.03 3.89 -11.86
N ARG A 316 -0.25 4.28 -10.60
CA ARG A 316 0.65 3.98 -9.50
C ARG A 316 0.73 2.47 -9.18
N PHE A 317 -0.38 1.75 -9.28
CA PHE A 317 -0.39 0.28 -9.23
C PHE A 317 0.48 -0.31 -10.34
N LEU A 318 0.32 0.15 -11.58
CA LEU A 318 1.10 -0.31 -12.72
C LEU A 318 2.59 0.00 -12.59
N GLU A 319 2.96 1.13 -11.99
CA GLU A 319 4.35 1.49 -11.70
C GLU A 319 5.04 0.39 -10.89
N ILE A 320 4.41 -0.04 -9.79
CA ILE A 320 4.95 -1.14 -8.96
C ILE A 320 4.95 -2.47 -9.73
N MET A 321 3.84 -2.85 -10.36
CA MET A 321 3.74 -4.12 -11.09
C MET A 321 4.68 -4.24 -12.29
N ARG A 322 5.17 -3.12 -12.81
CA ARG A 322 6.16 -3.03 -13.91
C ARG A 322 7.60 -2.97 -13.41
N THR A 323 7.83 -2.75 -12.13
CA THR A 323 9.15 -2.86 -11.52
C THR A 323 9.57 -4.32 -11.56
N ALA A 324 10.69 -4.62 -12.21
CA ALA A 324 11.21 -5.98 -12.22
C ALA A 324 11.88 -6.26 -10.88
N PRO A 325 11.73 -7.46 -10.32
CA PRO A 325 12.61 -7.89 -9.25
C PRO A 325 14.08 -7.77 -9.72
N GLU A 326 14.91 -7.18 -8.88
CA GLU A 326 16.33 -6.93 -9.19
C GLU A 326 17.12 -8.24 -9.19
N LEU A 327 16.74 -9.15 -8.29
CA LEU A 327 17.39 -10.42 -8.06
C LEU A 327 16.51 -11.57 -8.59
N HIS A 328 17.04 -12.31 -9.52
CA HIS A 328 16.40 -13.52 -10.04
C HIS A 328 17.29 -14.73 -9.82
N ASP A 329 16.69 -15.86 -9.51
CA ASP A 329 17.39 -17.12 -9.60
C ASP A 329 17.66 -17.45 -11.08
N ALA A 330 18.86 -17.92 -11.39
CA ALA A 330 19.16 -18.40 -12.73
C ALA A 330 18.24 -19.59 -13.08
N LEU A 331 17.95 -19.78 -14.38
CA LEU A 331 17.06 -20.88 -14.81
C LEU A 331 17.62 -22.26 -14.43
N ASP A 332 18.92 -22.36 -14.27
CA ASP A 332 19.71 -23.54 -13.89
C ASP A 332 20.29 -23.43 -12.47
N ALA A 333 19.73 -22.53 -11.64
CA ALA A 333 20.19 -22.32 -10.28
C ALA A 333 20.14 -23.62 -9.46
N LEU A 334 21.26 -23.92 -8.81
CA LEU A 334 21.41 -25.11 -8.00
C LEU A 334 20.81 -24.91 -6.60
N GLU A 335 20.21 -25.94 -6.04
CA GLU A 335 19.82 -25.93 -4.63
C GLU A 335 21.02 -26.34 -3.77
N LEU A 336 21.44 -25.46 -2.84
CA LEU A 336 22.49 -25.78 -1.88
C LEU A 336 21.99 -26.82 -0.88
N THR A 337 22.68 -27.97 -0.86
CA THR A 337 22.43 -29.06 0.07
C THR A 337 23.70 -29.37 0.87
N HIS A 338 23.56 -29.77 2.15
CA HIS A 338 24.69 -30.15 3.01
C HIS A 338 25.80 -29.10 3.11
N VAL A 339 25.41 -27.83 3.29
CA VAL A 339 26.35 -26.68 3.35
C VAL A 339 27.30 -26.84 4.54
N ARG A 340 28.62 -26.82 4.27
CA ARG A 340 29.68 -26.79 5.29
C ARG A 340 29.94 -25.38 5.79
N GLY A 341 29.70 -24.39 4.95
CA GLY A 341 29.75 -22.99 5.28
C GLY A 341 31.09 -22.31 4.99
N GLU A 342 31.91 -22.80 4.06
CA GLU A 342 33.06 -22.05 3.56
C GLU A 342 32.60 -20.84 2.75
N ILE A 343 33.16 -19.64 3.03
CA ILE A 343 32.79 -18.40 2.33
C ILE A 343 34.02 -17.84 1.62
N GLY A 344 33.92 -17.64 0.31
CA GLY A 344 34.90 -16.94 -0.51
C GLY A 344 34.34 -15.61 -1.00
N VAL A 345 35.15 -14.57 -0.86
CA VAL A 345 34.90 -13.22 -1.41
C VAL A 345 36.09 -12.89 -2.27
N GLU A 346 35.89 -12.70 -3.58
CA GLU A 346 37.00 -12.53 -4.54
C GLU A 346 36.81 -11.22 -5.31
N ASN A 347 37.72 -10.27 -5.10
CA ASN A 347 37.80 -8.97 -5.77
C ASN A 347 36.45 -8.24 -5.83
N VAL A 348 35.69 -8.29 -4.70
CA VAL A 348 34.34 -7.76 -4.63
C VAL A 348 34.38 -6.25 -4.57
N SER A 349 33.70 -5.64 -5.53
CA SER A 349 33.33 -4.23 -5.56
C SER A 349 31.81 -4.08 -5.50
N PHE A 350 31.36 -3.02 -4.84
CA PHE A 350 29.93 -2.75 -4.68
C PHE A 350 29.62 -1.27 -4.53
N SER A 351 28.62 -0.80 -5.24
CA SER A 351 27.96 0.49 -5.02
C SER A 351 26.45 0.29 -4.93
N TYR A 352 25.79 1.03 -4.05
CA TYR A 352 24.34 1.20 -4.18
C TYR A 352 24.05 2.05 -5.43
N GLU A 353 22.92 1.82 -6.12
CA GLU A 353 22.58 2.63 -7.30
C GLU A 353 22.71 4.14 -7.00
N ASP A 354 23.33 4.89 -7.92
CA ASP A 354 23.58 6.32 -7.86
C ASP A 354 24.53 6.82 -6.73
N ASP A 355 25.03 5.93 -5.85
CA ASP A 355 25.96 6.26 -4.78
C ASP A 355 27.44 5.95 -5.18
N PRO A 356 28.40 6.61 -4.54
CA PRO A 356 29.81 6.23 -4.67
C PRO A 356 30.05 4.76 -4.29
N GLU A 357 31.04 4.15 -4.90
CA GLU A 357 31.45 2.78 -4.58
C GLU A 357 31.76 2.66 -3.07
N VAL A 358 31.17 1.65 -2.40
CA VAL A 358 31.26 1.42 -0.96
C VAL A 358 32.31 0.35 -0.64
N LEU A 359 32.50 -0.62 -1.53
CA LEU A 359 33.52 -1.67 -1.40
C LEU A 359 34.37 -1.69 -2.66
N HIS A 360 35.70 -1.74 -2.47
CA HIS A 360 36.70 -1.68 -3.52
C HIS A 360 37.61 -2.91 -3.44
N ASP A 361 37.51 -3.84 -4.40
CA ASP A 361 38.41 -4.97 -4.56
C ASP A 361 38.64 -5.80 -3.26
N VAL A 362 37.56 -6.06 -2.53
CA VAL A 362 37.61 -6.80 -1.26
C VAL A 362 37.76 -8.28 -1.52
N SER A 363 38.84 -8.90 -0.97
CA SER A 363 39.07 -10.33 -1.05
C SER A 363 39.22 -10.93 0.34
N LEU A 364 38.36 -11.90 0.71
CA LEU A 364 38.31 -12.56 2.01
C LEU A 364 37.96 -14.03 1.85
N HIS A 365 38.66 -14.89 2.56
CA HIS A 365 38.33 -16.31 2.65
C HIS A 365 38.04 -16.68 4.11
N VAL A 366 36.87 -17.27 4.36
CA VAL A 366 36.44 -17.73 5.68
C VAL A 366 36.29 -19.25 5.64
N PRO A 367 37.18 -20.01 6.25
CA PRO A 367 37.09 -21.47 6.29
C PRO A 367 35.85 -21.95 7.05
N ALA A 368 35.30 -23.10 6.67
CA ALA A 368 34.17 -23.71 7.34
C ALA A 368 34.41 -23.89 8.85
N GLY A 369 33.43 -23.52 9.67
CA GLY A 369 33.46 -23.63 11.14
C GLY A 369 34.38 -22.65 11.84
N LYS A 370 34.90 -21.63 11.16
CA LYS A 370 35.74 -20.59 11.74
C LYS A 370 34.95 -19.29 12.02
N THR A 371 35.41 -18.58 13.05
CA THR A 371 34.88 -17.27 13.40
C THR A 371 35.83 -16.18 12.93
N VAL A 372 35.34 -15.23 12.15
CA VAL A 372 36.06 -14.04 11.67
C VAL A 372 35.35 -12.78 12.18
N ALA A 373 36.10 -11.91 12.83
CA ALA A 373 35.61 -10.60 13.26
C ALA A 373 35.91 -9.54 12.18
N ILE A 374 34.86 -8.79 11.79
CA ILE A 374 34.97 -7.66 10.88
C ILE A 374 34.89 -6.39 11.73
N VAL A 375 35.94 -5.56 11.70
CA VAL A 375 36.05 -4.33 12.47
C VAL A 375 36.42 -3.16 11.56
N GLY A 376 36.29 -1.94 12.05
CA GLY A 376 36.69 -0.72 11.31
C GLY A 376 35.82 0.49 11.63
N PRO A 377 36.14 1.66 11.10
CA PRO A 377 35.35 2.87 11.32
C PRO A 377 33.91 2.75 10.79
N SER A 378 33.00 3.58 11.32
CA SER A 378 31.64 3.67 10.80
C SER A 378 31.66 4.13 9.33
N GLY A 379 30.79 3.55 8.52
CA GLY A 379 30.76 3.84 7.08
C GLY A 379 31.82 3.11 6.25
N GLY A 380 32.70 2.29 6.85
CA GLY A 380 33.76 1.58 6.13
C GLY A 380 33.33 0.42 5.23
N GLY A 381 32.02 0.08 5.13
CA GLY A 381 31.53 -1.01 4.28
C GLY A 381 31.26 -2.35 4.97
N LYS A 382 31.45 -2.47 6.30
CA LYS A 382 31.29 -3.74 7.06
C LYS A 382 29.92 -4.37 6.92
N SER A 383 28.86 -3.63 7.18
CA SER A 383 27.46 -4.10 7.07
C SER A 383 27.09 -4.42 5.62
N THR A 384 27.60 -3.63 4.67
CA THR A 384 27.43 -3.87 3.24
C THR A 384 28.01 -5.23 2.83
N LEU A 385 29.24 -5.55 3.22
CA LEU A 385 29.83 -6.87 2.92
C LEU A 385 28.97 -8.01 3.49
N CYS A 386 28.47 -7.87 4.72
CA CYS A 386 27.63 -8.87 5.35
C CYS A 386 26.23 -9.01 4.68
N GLN A 387 25.75 -7.98 4.01
CA GLN A 387 24.48 -8.02 3.25
C GLN A 387 24.63 -8.66 1.87
N LEU A 388 25.84 -8.63 1.28
CA LEU A 388 26.11 -9.25 -0.01
C LEU A 388 26.20 -10.78 0.07
N ILE A 389 26.64 -11.35 1.20
CA ILE A 389 26.78 -12.81 1.38
C ILE A 389 25.43 -13.54 1.25
N PRO A 390 24.31 -13.12 1.88
CA PRO A 390 23.00 -13.71 1.70
C PRO A 390 22.32 -13.28 0.38
N ARG A 391 23.06 -12.57 -0.49
CA ARG A 391 22.59 -12.02 -1.75
C ARG A 391 21.32 -11.17 -1.54
N PHE A 392 21.41 -10.16 -0.67
CA PHE A 392 20.39 -9.12 -0.57
C PHE A 392 20.56 -8.08 -1.69
N TYR A 393 21.78 -7.94 -2.19
CA TYR A 393 22.18 -7.20 -3.38
C TYR A 393 23.17 -8.03 -4.17
N ASP A 394 23.25 -7.86 -5.49
CA ASP A 394 24.30 -8.44 -6.32
C ASP A 394 25.54 -7.54 -6.31
N VAL A 395 26.73 -8.15 -6.34
CA VAL A 395 27.99 -7.39 -6.43
C VAL A 395 28.11 -6.69 -7.78
N THR A 396 28.74 -5.50 -7.82
CA THR A 396 29.03 -4.78 -9.07
C THR A 396 30.28 -5.31 -9.77
N GLY A 397 31.20 -5.93 -9.01
CA GLY A 397 32.40 -6.59 -9.52
C GLY A 397 32.82 -7.75 -8.62
N GLY A 398 33.58 -8.68 -9.15
CA GLY A 398 34.03 -9.86 -8.41
C GLY A 398 32.96 -10.93 -8.18
N SER A 399 33.18 -11.78 -7.21
CA SER A 399 32.27 -12.89 -6.88
C SER A 399 32.26 -13.21 -5.37
N ILE A 400 31.11 -13.72 -4.90
CA ILE A 400 30.97 -14.29 -3.54
C ILE A 400 30.57 -15.76 -3.73
N THR A 401 31.24 -16.64 -3.00
CA THR A 401 30.98 -18.08 -3.08
C THR A 401 30.66 -18.65 -1.70
N VAL A 402 29.79 -19.67 -1.67
CA VAL A 402 29.51 -20.51 -0.51
C VAL A 402 29.80 -21.95 -0.92
N ASP A 403 30.73 -22.60 -0.18
CA ASP A 403 31.26 -23.95 -0.50
C ASP A 403 31.71 -24.08 -1.96
N GLY A 404 32.32 -23.02 -2.53
CA GLY A 404 32.81 -22.96 -3.90
C GLY A 404 31.75 -22.66 -4.97
N HIS A 405 30.47 -22.50 -4.61
CA HIS A 405 29.41 -22.10 -5.52
C HIS A 405 29.16 -20.59 -5.47
N ASP A 406 29.19 -19.92 -6.60
CA ASP A 406 28.83 -18.49 -6.69
C ASP A 406 27.39 -18.32 -6.21
N VAL A 407 27.14 -17.33 -5.32
CA VAL A 407 25.81 -17.06 -4.77
C VAL A 407 24.78 -16.69 -5.85
N ARG A 408 25.22 -16.28 -7.05
CA ARG A 408 24.36 -15.98 -8.19
C ARG A 408 23.92 -17.24 -8.95
N SER A 409 24.65 -18.36 -8.78
CA SER A 409 24.35 -19.64 -9.42
C SER A 409 23.50 -20.58 -8.58
N VAL A 410 23.12 -20.18 -7.40
CA VAL A 410 22.29 -20.97 -6.47
C VAL A 410 20.95 -20.29 -6.21
N THR A 411 19.95 -21.07 -5.78
CA THR A 411 18.64 -20.50 -5.44
C THR A 411 18.74 -19.65 -4.18
N GLN A 412 18.14 -18.46 -4.21
CA GLN A 412 18.13 -17.52 -3.07
C GLN A 412 17.54 -18.19 -1.80
N GLU A 413 16.53 -19.05 -1.98
CA GLU A 413 15.90 -19.76 -0.88
C GLU A 413 16.88 -20.68 -0.17
N SER A 414 17.62 -21.53 -0.90
CA SER A 414 18.59 -22.47 -0.31
C SER A 414 19.78 -21.76 0.32
N LEU A 415 20.27 -20.68 -0.31
CA LEU A 415 21.32 -19.83 0.23
C LEU A 415 20.87 -19.18 1.55
N ARG A 416 19.74 -18.50 1.56
CA ARG A 416 19.22 -17.79 2.75
C ARG A 416 18.79 -18.76 3.85
N ARG A 417 18.34 -19.97 3.53
CA ARG A 417 18.08 -21.02 4.49
C ARG A 417 19.35 -21.44 5.23
N SER A 418 20.49 -21.45 4.55
CA SER A 418 21.81 -21.82 5.10
C SER A 418 22.48 -20.71 5.91
N ILE A 419 21.96 -19.49 5.92
CA ILE A 419 22.54 -18.34 6.60
C ILE A 419 21.58 -17.83 7.68
N GLY A 420 22.08 -17.68 8.92
CA GLY A 420 21.38 -17.01 10.01
C GLY A 420 21.95 -15.62 10.25
N ILE A 421 21.08 -14.63 10.36
CA ILE A 421 21.49 -13.23 10.56
C ILE A 421 20.87 -12.72 11.86
N VAL A 422 21.69 -12.26 12.78
CA VAL A 422 21.24 -11.47 13.94
C VAL A 422 21.59 -10.01 13.67
N GLN A 423 20.58 -9.18 13.47
CA GLN A 423 20.73 -7.77 13.16
C GLN A 423 20.86 -6.93 14.44
N GLN A 424 21.53 -5.78 14.33
CA GLN A 424 21.64 -4.77 15.38
C GLN A 424 20.25 -4.31 15.84
N ASP A 425 19.41 -3.88 14.89
CA ASP A 425 18.02 -3.50 15.14
C ASP A 425 17.10 -4.69 14.95
N VAL A 426 16.75 -5.35 16.06
CA VAL A 426 15.90 -6.54 16.05
C VAL A 426 14.47 -6.17 15.71
N PHE A 427 13.96 -6.73 14.62
CA PHE A 427 12.56 -6.63 14.25
C PHE A 427 11.75 -7.82 14.80
N LEU A 428 10.70 -7.51 15.58
CA LEU A 428 9.70 -8.50 16.01
C LEU A 428 8.35 -8.16 15.37
N PHE A 429 7.69 -9.19 14.88
CA PHE A 429 6.32 -9.06 14.37
C PHE A 429 5.35 -8.80 15.52
N ALA A 430 4.30 -8.03 15.25
CA ALA A 430 3.24 -7.75 16.22
C ALA A 430 2.38 -9.00 16.47
N ASP A 431 2.93 -9.96 17.19
CA ASP A 431 2.37 -11.27 17.49
C ASP A 431 2.87 -11.75 18.87
N SER A 432 2.60 -13.00 19.25
CA SER A 432 3.12 -13.62 20.47
C SER A 432 4.63 -13.88 20.40
N ILE A 433 5.26 -14.08 21.53
CA ILE A 433 6.66 -14.54 21.60
C ILE A 433 6.81 -15.89 20.89
N LEU A 434 5.84 -16.78 21.07
CA LEU A 434 5.79 -18.11 20.42
C LEU A 434 5.94 -17.98 18.90
N GLU A 435 5.07 -17.19 18.26
CA GLU A 435 5.07 -17.04 16.81
C GLU A 435 6.32 -16.30 16.31
N ASN A 436 6.83 -15.37 17.11
CA ASN A 436 8.09 -14.73 16.81
C ASN A 436 9.29 -15.68 16.80
N ILE A 437 9.35 -16.66 17.72
CA ILE A 437 10.42 -17.70 17.72
C ILE A 437 10.16 -18.70 16.60
N ARG A 438 8.90 -19.18 16.44
CA ARG A 438 8.48 -20.13 15.38
C ARG A 438 8.80 -19.65 13.97
N TYR A 439 8.89 -18.34 13.77
CA TYR A 439 9.27 -17.75 12.48
C TYR A 439 10.61 -18.29 11.94
N GLY A 440 11.53 -18.71 12.82
CA GLY A 440 12.80 -19.34 12.43
C GLY A 440 12.62 -20.70 11.73
N LYS A 441 11.56 -21.46 12.08
CA LYS A 441 11.21 -22.76 11.49
C LYS A 441 9.69 -22.95 11.57
N PRO A 442 8.93 -22.56 10.52
CA PRO A 442 7.50 -22.82 10.45
C PRO A 442 7.22 -24.32 10.61
N GLY A 443 6.31 -24.68 11.51
CA GLY A 443 6.00 -26.09 11.82
C GLY A 443 6.85 -26.72 12.93
N ALA A 444 7.70 -25.94 13.62
CA ALA A 444 8.42 -26.39 14.80
C ALA A 444 7.45 -26.80 15.94
N THR A 445 7.81 -27.86 16.68
CA THR A 445 7.05 -28.27 17.85
C THR A 445 7.29 -27.34 19.04
N MET A 446 6.42 -27.40 20.05
CA MET A 446 6.60 -26.60 21.27
C MET A 446 7.89 -26.96 22.01
N GLU A 447 8.28 -28.21 21.99
CA GLU A 447 9.52 -28.69 22.61
C GLU A 447 10.75 -28.07 21.93
N GLU A 448 10.77 -28.00 20.58
CA GLU A 448 11.85 -27.36 19.83
C GLU A 448 11.94 -25.87 20.15
N ILE A 449 10.79 -25.20 20.29
CA ILE A 449 10.72 -23.75 20.59
C ILE A 449 11.23 -23.50 22.04
N VAL A 450 10.80 -24.30 22.99
CA VAL A 450 11.28 -24.21 24.39
C VAL A 450 12.78 -24.42 24.47
N GLU A 451 13.31 -25.42 23.76
CA GLU A 451 14.76 -25.69 23.74
C GLU A 451 15.52 -24.50 23.10
N ALA A 452 15.04 -23.94 22.00
CA ALA A 452 15.62 -22.75 21.40
C ALA A 452 15.60 -21.55 22.36
N ALA A 453 14.51 -21.35 23.12
CA ALA A 453 14.40 -20.28 24.10
C ALA A 453 15.36 -20.47 25.28
N LYS A 454 15.58 -21.72 25.76
CA LYS A 454 16.56 -22.02 26.79
C LYS A 454 17.98 -21.73 26.33
N ARG A 455 18.36 -22.18 25.14
CA ARG A 455 19.68 -21.91 24.55
C ARG A 455 19.94 -20.45 24.30
N ALA A 456 18.89 -19.67 24.03
CA ALA A 456 18.96 -18.21 23.86
C ALA A 456 18.88 -17.46 25.21
N GLU A 457 18.90 -18.13 26.36
CA GLU A 457 18.85 -17.50 27.70
C GLU A 457 17.61 -16.61 27.94
N ILE A 458 16.46 -16.91 27.26
CA ILE A 458 15.23 -16.12 27.36
C ILE A 458 14.07 -16.87 28.02
N TYR A 459 14.19 -18.19 28.19
CA TYR A 459 13.12 -19.06 28.72
C TYR A 459 12.57 -18.58 30.06
N ASP A 460 13.44 -18.29 31.03
CA ASP A 460 13.02 -17.87 32.37
C ASP A 460 12.33 -16.51 32.36
N ASP A 461 12.80 -15.60 31.52
CA ASP A 461 12.14 -14.31 31.32
C ASP A 461 10.73 -14.49 30.73
N ILE A 462 10.56 -15.39 29.75
CA ILE A 462 9.26 -15.71 29.16
C ILE A 462 8.32 -16.31 30.21
N MET A 463 8.79 -17.26 30.99
CA MET A 463 7.99 -17.95 32.03
C MET A 463 7.63 -17.01 33.20
N ALA A 464 8.36 -15.94 33.40
CA ALA A 464 8.04 -14.90 34.39
C ALA A 464 6.96 -13.90 33.89
N MET A 465 6.62 -13.94 32.62
CA MET A 465 5.54 -13.10 32.04
C MET A 465 4.17 -13.75 32.32
N PRO A 466 3.09 -12.94 32.50
CA PRO A 466 1.76 -13.47 32.82
C PRO A 466 1.24 -14.53 31.85
N ASP A 467 1.47 -14.33 30.54
CA ASP A 467 0.97 -15.18 29.46
C ASP A 467 2.07 -16.11 28.87
N GLY A 468 3.28 -16.15 29.50
CA GLY A 468 4.38 -16.98 29.04
C GLY A 468 4.70 -16.79 27.57
N PHE A 469 4.74 -17.88 26.79
CA PHE A 469 5.00 -17.86 25.35
C PHE A 469 3.92 -17.17 24.53
N ASP A 470 2.68 -17.07 25.03
CA ASP A 470 1.56 -16.38 24.37
C ASP A 470 1.59 -14.87 24.59
N THR A 471 2.56 -14.35 25.34
CA THR A 471 2.73 -12.92 25.59
C THR A 471 2.87 -12.16 24.27
N TYR A 472 1.97 -11.19 24.04
CA TYR A 472 2.00 -10.29 22.88
C TYR A 472 3.14 -9.27 23.00
N VAL A 473 3.96 -9.14 21.94
CA VAL A 473 5.18 -8.32 22.01
C VAL A 473 4.97 -6.84 21.60
N GLY A 474 3.81 -6.49 21.07
CA GLY A 474 3.52 -5.15 20.53
C GLY A 474 4.17 -4.91 19.16
N GLU A 475 3.85 -3.76 18.54
CA GLU A 475 4.47 -3.37 17.27
C GLU A 475 5.99 -3.22 17.44
N ARG A 476 6.76 -3.92 16.58
CA ARG A 476 8.23 -3.98 16.64
C ARG A 476 8.77 -4.35 18.03
N GLY A 477 7.99 -5.11 18.81
CA GLY A 477 8.39 -5.54 20.15
C GLY A 477 8.44 -4.42 21.19
N THR A 478 7.66 -3.35 21.06
CA THR A 478 7.70 -2.18 21.97
C THR A 478 7.43 -2.51 23.43
N LEU A 479 6.80 -3.65 23.73
CA LEU A 479 6.51 -4.11 25.09
C LEU A 479 7.66 -4.87 25.74
N LEU A 480 8.76 -5.14 25.02
CA LEU A 480 9.92 -5.89 25.49
C LEU A 480 11.15 -4.99 25.65
N SER A 481 12.04 -5.36 26.58
CA SER A 481 13.35 -4.73 26.69
C SER A 481 14.23 -5.04 25.48
N GLY A 482 15.27 -4.22 25.22
CA GLY A 482 16.22 -4.46 24.12
C GLY A 482 16.89 -5.82 24.20
N GLY A 483 17.31 -6.25 25.40
CA GLY A 483 17.93 -7.56 25.63
C GLY A 483 16.96 -8.73 25.43
N GLN A 484 15.67 -8.58 25.76
CA GLN A 484 14.65 -9.59 25.47
C GLN A 484 14.43 -9.75 23.97
N LYS A 485 14.30 -8.62 23.24
CA LYS A 485 14.19 -8.67 21.77
C LYS A 485 15.36 -9.38 21.13
N GLN A 486 16.57 -9.07 21.54
CA GLN A 486 17.78 -9.67 20.99
C GLN A 486 17.84 -11.18 21.27
N ARG A 487 17.53 -11.62 22.49
CA ARG A 487 17.50 -13.05 22.84
C ARG A 487 16.38 -13.81 22.10
N ILE A 488 15.22 -13.20 21.84
CA ILE A 488 14.17 -13.78 20.97
C ILE A 488 14.68 -13.94 19.54
N SER A 489 15.42 -12.94 19.01
CA SER A 489 16.06 -13.06 17.69
C SER A 489 17.10 -14.19 17.65
N ILE A 490 17.87 -14.36 18.71
CA ILE A 490 18.82 -15.46 18.85
C ILE A 490 18.08 -16.82 18.90
N ALA A 491 16.96 -16.91 19.63
CA ALA A 491 16.11 -18.11 19.66
C ALA A 491 15.59 -18.51 18.27
N ARG A 492 15.20 -17.53 17.43
CA ARG A 492 14.86 -17.78 16.02
C ARG A 492 15.98 -18.48 15.26
N ILE A 493 17.22 -18.06 15.47
CA ILE A 493 18.38 -18.62 14.78
C ILE A 493 18.75 -20.00 15.34
N PHE A 494 18.63 -20.23 16.65
CA PHE A 494 18.78 -21.58 17.20
C PHE A 494 17.78 -22.58 16.59
N LEU A 495 16.52 -22.14 16.43
CA LEU A 495 15.47 -22.96 15.84
C LEU A 495 15.72 -23.22 14.35
N LYS A 496 16.19 -22.22 13.59
CA LYS A 496 16.57 -22.32 12.18
C LYS A 496 17.77 -23.24 11.97
N ASN A 497 18.75 -23.22 12.88
CA ASN A 497 19.97 -24.02 12.92
C ASN A 497 20.84 -23.96 11.63
N PRO A 498 21.22 -22.79 11.14
CA PRO A 498 21.98 -22.65 9.90
C PRO A 498 23.48 -22.93 10.11
N PRO A 499 24.23 -23.41 9.07
CA PRO A 499 25.69 -23.62 9.14
C PRO A 499 26.50 -22.32 9.12
N ILE A 500 25.94 -21.22 8.59
CA ILE A 500 26.61 -19.93 8.49
C ILE A 500 25.87 -18.91 9.35
N LEU A 501 26.62 -18.08 10.08
CA LEU A 501 26.09 -17.02 10.93
C LEU A 501 26.70 -15.67 10.55
N ILE A 502 25.87 -14.65 10.52
CA ILE A 502 26.26 -13.24 10.43
C ILE A 502 25.68 -12.55 11.67
N LEU A 503 26.56 -12.08 12.53
CA LEU A 503 26.19 -11.44 13.80
C LEU A 503 26.58 -9.94 13.71
N ASP A 504 25.59 -9.07 13.74
CA ASP A 504 25.80 -7.62 13.82
C ASP A 504 25.63 -7.21 15.29
N GLU A 505 26.76 -6.98 15.99
CA GLU A 505 26.79 -6.81 17.43
C GLU A 505 26.57 -5.34 17.81
N ALA A 506 25.38 -5.02 18.30
CA ALA A 506 25.14 -3.78 19.01
C ALA A 506 24.44 -4.04 20.34
N THR A 507 25.23 -4.17 21.38
CA THR A 507 24.76 -4.31 22.77
C THR A 507 24.91 -2.99 23.55
N SER A 508 25.07 -1.84 22.87
CA SER A 508 25.13 -0.52 23.49
C SER A 508 23.81 -0.21 24.19
N ALA A 509 23.82 -0.02 25.50
CA ALA A 509 22.70 0.31 26.39
C ALA A 509 22.01 -0.86 27.12
N LEU A 510 22.67 -2.03 27.27
CA LEU A 510 22.17 -3.12 28.10
C LEU A 510 22.92 -3.13 29.46
N ASP A 511 22.22 -3.63 30.48
CA ASP A 511 22.86 -3.90 31.75
C ASP A 511 23.84 -5.08 31.64
N THR A 512 24.87 -5.11 32.52
CA THR A 512 25.97 -6.09 32.48
C THR A 512 25.49 -7.55 32.56
N LEU A 513 24.41 -7.82 33.31
CA LEU A 513 23.88 -9.18 33.43
C LEU A 513 23.19 -9.66 32.14
N THR A 514 22.37 -8.82 31.57
CA THR A 514 21.71 -9.09 30.28
C THR A 514 22.73 -9.23 29.15
N GLU A 515 23.77 -8.42 29.18
CA GLU A 515 24.89 -8.53 28.24
C GLU A 515 25.61 -9.87 28.34
N ALA A 516 25.94 -10.34 29.57
CA ALA A 516 26.58 -11.63 29.78
C ALA A 516 25.73 -12.79 29.25
N LYS A 517 24.39 -12.74 29.42
CA LYS A 517 23.47 -13.74 28.87
C LYS A 517 23.46 -13.75 27.33
N ILE A 518 23.46 -12.56 26.71
CA ILE A 518 23.48 -12.46 25.25
C ILE A 518 24.81 -12.96 24.70
N GLN A 519 25.94 -12.61 25.34
CA GLN A 519 27.26 -13.08 24.92
C GLN A 519 27.34 -14.62 25.04
N HIS A 520 26.88 -15.19 26.15
CA HIS A 520 26.83 -16.66 26.30
C HIS A 520 25.98 -17.32 25.23
N ALA A 521 24.81 -16.75 24.89
CA ALA A 521 23.95 -17.22 23.79
C ALA A 521 24.64 -17.13 22.42
N PHE A 522 25.41 -16.06 22.16
CA PHE A 522 26.18 -15.92 20.92
C PHE A 522 27.32 -16.95 20.85
N ASP A 523 28.08 -17.14 21.94
CA ASP A 523 29.15 -18.11 21.98
C ASP A 523 28.63 -19.54 21.77
N GLU A 524 27.49 -19.87 22.36
CA GLU A 524 26.81 -21.14 22.15
C GLU A 524 26.29 -21.29 20.70
N LEU A 525 25.77 -20.20 20.14
CA LEU A 525 25.27 -20.20 18.77
C LEU A 525 26.41 -20.38 17.76
N ALA A 526 27.58 -19.78 17.98
CA ALA A 526 28.73 -19.82 17.08
C ALA A 526 29.44 -21.21 17.06
N LYS A 527 29.22 -22.07 18.07
CA LYS A 527 29.88 -23.39 18.13
C LYS A 527 29.60 -24.22 16.87
N ASN A 528 30.67 -24.73 16.26
CA ASN A 528 30.64 -25.60 15.06
C ASN A 528 29.96 -24.95 13.84
N ARG A 529 29.94 -23.61 13.74
CA ARG A 529 29.41 -22.88 12.61
C ARG A 529 30.43 -21.87 12.07
N THR A 530 30.32 -21.57 10.79
CA THR A 530 31.07 -20.46 10.20
C THR A 530 30.42 -19.16 10.62
N THR A 531 31.17 -18.28 11.29
CA THR A 531 30.59 -17.08 11.87
C THR A 531 31.36 -15.83 11.43
N LEU A 532 30.64 -14.87 10.85
CA LEU A 532 31.11 -13.51 10.62
C LEU A 532 30.50 -12.59 11.69
N ILE A 533 31.32 -11.87 12.42
CA ILE A 533 30.87 -10.97 13.47
C ILE A 533 31.27 -9.54 13.12
N ILE A 534 30.31 -8.64 12.95
CA ILE A 534 30.58 -7.21 12.92
C ILE A 534 30.74 -6.77 14.37
N ALA A 535 31.99 -6.71 14.82
CA ALA A 535 32.27 -6.52 16.23
C ALA A 535 32.50 -5.05 16.56
N HIS A 536 31.79 -4.58 17.58
CA HIS A 536 31.98 -3.28 18.19
C HIS A 536 32.59 -3.37 19.60
N ARG A 537 32.82 -4.60 20.12
CA ARG A 537 33.38 -4.84 21.46
C ARG A 537 34.65 -5.65 21.43
N LEU A 538 35.61 -5.24 22.28
CA LEU A 538 36.93 -5.86 22.35
C LEU A 538 36.86 -7.33 22.83
N SER A 539 35.90 -7.69 23.71
CA SER A 539 35.69 -9.07 24.19
C SER A 539 35.37 -10.04 23.07
N THR A 540 34.46 -9.67 22.20
CA THR A 540 34.04 -10.47 21.04
C THR A 540 35.14 -10.55 19.98
N ILE A 541 35.84 -9.43 19.76
CA ILE A 541 36.96 -9.37 18.82
C ILE A 541 38.10 -10.30 19.25
N ARG A 542 38.44 -10.35 20.53
CA ARG A 542 39.53 -11.20 21.07
C ARG A 542 39.23 -12.69 20.94
N ALA A 543 37.97 -13.10 20.98
CA ALA A 543 37.57 -14.50 20.86
C ALA A 543 37.58 -15.00 19.39
N ALA A 544 37.64 -14.12 18.41
CA ALA A 544 37.68 -14.46 17.01
C ALA A 544 39.05 -15.05 16.63
N GLY A 545 39.02 -16.09 15.77
CA GLY A 545 40.24 -16.72 15.26
C GLY A 545 41.02 -15.84 14.31
N GLU A 546 40.33 -14.92 13.64
CA GLU A 546 40.90 -13.95 12.70
C GLU A 546 40.11 -12.64 12.75
N ILE A 547 40.81 -11.53 12.58
CA ILE A 547 40.26 -10.17 12.55
C ILE A 547 40.58 -9.55 11.19
N VAL A 548 39.55 -8.97 10.56
CA VAL A 548 39.65 -8.24 9.31
C VAL A 548 39.21 -6.81 9.55
N VAL A 549 40.09 -5.86 9.25
CA VAL A 549 39.83 -4.43 9.37
C VAL A 549 39.41 -3.86 8.03
N ILE A 550 38.18 -3.39 7.93
CA ILE A 550 37.68 -2.73 6.72
C ILE A 550 37.68 -1.21 6.97
N ALA A 551 38.40 -0.48 6.15
CA ALA A 551 38.44 0.97 6.15
C ALA A 551 38.41 1.49 4.70
N ASP A 552 37.66 2.56 4.47
CA ASP A 552 37.50 3.19 3.16
C ASP A 552 37.16 2.16 2.03
N GLY A 553 36.31 1.22 2.33
CA GLY A 553 35.85 0.20 1.38
C GLY A 553 36.82 -0.93 1.07
N CYS A 554 38.03 -0.96 1.68
CA CYS A 554 39.07 -1.96 1.44
C CYS A 554 39.45 -2.72 2.72
N ILE A 555 40.03 -3.91 2.58
CA ILE A 555 40.69 -4.61 3.70
C ILE A 555 42.02 -3.93 3.98
N ALA A 556 42.08 -3.16 5.05
CA ALA A 556 43.27 -2.42 5.47
C ALA A 556 44.26 -3.30 6.28
N GLU A 557 43.73 -4.17 7.15
CA GLU A 557 44.54 -5.03 8.00
C GLU A 557 43.87 -6.40 8.16
N ARG A 558 44.66 -7.44 8.32
CA ARG A 558 44.23 -8.80 8.58
C ARG A 558 45.20 -9.54 9.50
N GLY A 559 44.72 -10.29 10.46
CA GLY A 559 45.57 -11.08 11.38
C GLY A 559 44.87 -11.42 12.68
N THR A 560 45.61 -11.99 13.62
CA THR A 560 45.14 -12.24 14.99
C THR A 560 45.17 -10.98 15.83
N ASN A 561 44.48 -10.97 16.96
CA ASN A 561 44.50 -9.85 17.91
C ASN A 561 45.92 -9.43 18.31
N GLU A 562 46.79 -10.41 18.59
CA GLU A 562 48.18 -10.12 19.00
C GLU A 562 49.02 -9.52 17.87
N GLU A 563 48.88 -10.02 16.66
CA GLU A 563 49.58 -9.51 15.48
C GLU A 563 49.18 -8.08 15.15
N LEU A 564 47.86 -7.80 15.16
CA LEU A 564 47.34 -6.49 14.81
C LEU A 564 47.65 -5.43 15.87
N LEU A 565 47.68 -5.79 17.16
CA LEU A 565 48.12 -4.89 18.22
C LEU A 565 49.60 -4.53 18.09
N LYS A 566 50.46 -5.47 17.64
CA LYS A 566 51.89 -5.23 17.42
C LYS A 566 52.15 -4.34 16.20
N LYS A 567 51.28 -4.36 15.19
CA LYS A 567 51.38 -3.53 13.98
C LYS A 567 51.14 -2.05 14.25
N ASP A 568 50.51 -1.72 15.40
CA ASP A 568 50.15 -0.35 15.83
C ASP A 568 49.38 0.46 14.79
N GLY A 569 48.52 -0.21 13.99
CA GLY A 569 47.76 0.36 12.91
C GLY A 569 46.33 0.79 13.33
N ILE A 570 45.39 0.71 12.38
CA ILE A 570 43.96 1.10 12.56
C ILE A 570 43.33 0.29 13.70
N TYR A 571 43.58 -1.03 13.73
CA TYR A 571 43.06 -1.91 14.79
C TYR A 571 43.52 -1.50 16.19
N ALA A 572 44.84 -1.27 16.36
CA ALA A 572 45.39 -0.84 17.63
C ALA A 572 44.84 0.52 18.07
N SER A 573 44.63 1.44 17.12
CA SER A 573 43.98 2.72 17.38
C SER A 573 42.53 2.57 17.86
N LEU A 574 41.74 1.72 17.21
CA LEU A 574 40.36 1.42 17.62
C LEU A 574 40.29 0.82 19.04
N CYS A 575 41.21 -0.11 19.35
CA CYS A 575 41.33 -0.70 20.70
C CYS A 575 41.64 0.34 21.76
N ARG A 576 42.57 1.25 21.48
CA ARG A 576 42.94 2.35 22.42
C ARG A 576 41.76 3.29 22.67
N THR A 577 41.05 3.65 21.61
CA THR A 577 39.90 4.55 21.73
C THR A 577 38.78 3.93 22.57
N GLN A 578 38.51 2.65 22.41
CA GLN A 578 37.51 1.94 23.21
C GLN A 578 37.93 1.76 24.69
N ASN A 579 39.21 1.55 24.98
CA ASN A 579 39.70 1.46 26.34
C ASN A 579 39.75 2.83 27.06
N LEU A 580 39.78 3.94 26.34
CA LEU A 580 39.68 5.28 26.89
C LEU A 580 38.25 5.72 27.19
N LEU A 581 37.24 5.04 26.62
CA LEU A 581 35.81 5.30 26.81
C LEU A 581 35.15 4.32 27.80
N ALA A 582 35.86 3.30 28.27
CA ALA A 582 35.45 2.37 29.32
C ALA A 582 36.15 2.73 30.63
#